data_e88ffa2a697ebeb7816269438a60b098
#
_entry.id   e88ffa2a697ebeb7816269438a60b098
#
_cell.length_a   1.000
_cell.length_b   1.000
_cell.length_c   1.000
_cell.angle_alpha   90.00
_cell.angle_beta   90.00
_cell.angle_gamma   90.00
#
_symmetry.space_group_name_H-M   'P 1'
#
loop_
_entity.id
_entity.type
_entity.pdbx_description
1 polymer ?
#
loop_
_entity_poly.entity_id
_entity_poly.type
_entity_poly.pdbx_seq_one_letter_code
_entity_poly.pdbx_strand_id
1 'polypeptide(L)'
;MLKTNKPIQADILIIGAGPVGLFTIFEAGILDLECHLIDSLGRPGGQCIELYPEKPIYDIPGVPSQTAREHVNALVAQAKPFNPTYHLAQTITELKTTEDGFYVKTSADKLFNTKNIIIAGGAGNFHPKKPDVEGLEAF
;
A
#
# COMPACT_ATOMS: atom_id res chain seq x y z
N MET A 1 -19.86 25.64 -3.71
CA MET A 1 -19.78 24.69 -4.85
C MET A 1 -19.03 23.45 -4.36
N LEU A 2 -19.72 22.33 -4.18
CA LEU A 2 -19.07 21.05 -3.89
C LEU A 2 -18.28 20.65 -5.15
N LYS A 3 -16.95 20.57 -5.06
CA LYS A 3 -16.13 19.96 -6.11
C LYS A 3 -16.52 18.49 -6.18
N THR A 4 -17.30 18.10 -7.17
CA THR A 4 -17.51 16.68 -7.47
C THR A 4 -16.17 16.13 -7.96
N ASN A 5 -15.42 15.48 -7.07
CA ASN A 5 -14.18 14.81 -7.47
C ASN A 5 -14.56 13.68 -8.43
N LYS A 6 -14.16 13.79 -9.69
CA LYS A 6 -14.33 12.72 -10.67
C LYS A 6 -13.50 11.53 -10.20
N PRO A 7 -14.06 10.30 -10.23
CA PRO A 7 -13.30 9.11 -9.86
C PRO A 7 -12.05 8.92 -10.73
N ILE A 8 -10.95 8.57 -10.10
CA ILE A 8 -9.71 8.16 -10.76
C ILE A 8 -9.97 6.80 -11.41
N GLN A 9 -9.62 6.65 -12.68
CA GLN A 9 -9.72 5.38 -13.38
C GLN A 9 -8.42 4.61 -13.19
N ALA A 10 -8.49 3.30 -12.99
CA ALA A 10 -7.34 2.42 -12.87
C ALA A 10 -7.67 1.03 -13.40
N ASP A 11 -6.69 0.33 -13.95
CA ASP A 11 -6.84 -1.09 -14.27
C ASP A 11 -6.77 -1.93 -13.00
N ILE A 12 -5.87 -1.55 -12.08
CA ILE A 12 -5.66 -2.24 -10.81
C ILE A 12 -5.55 -1.23 -9.68
N LEU A 13 -6.31 -1.46 -8.59
CA LEU A 13 -6.14 -0.78 -7.32
C LEU A 13 -5.48 -1.74 -6.32
N ILE A 14 -4.29 -1.39 -5.85
CA ILE A 14 -3.51 -2.19 -4.89
C ILE A 14 -3.74 -1.63 -3.49
N ILE A 15 -4.13 -2.48 -2.55
CA ILE A 15 -4.37 -2.11 -1.15
C ILE A 15 -3.25 -2.69 -0.29
N GLY A 16 -2.36 -1.82 0.16
CA GLY A 16 -1.18 -2.16 0.95
C GLY A 16 0.13 -1.93 0.20
N ALA A 17 1.01 -1.09 0.76
CA ALA A 17 2.34 -0.73 0.23
C ALA A 17 3.47 -1.53 0.88
N GLY A 18 3.18 -2.72 1.42
CA GLY A 18 4.20 -3.67 1.83
C GLY A 18 4.93 -4.31 0.64
N PRO A 19 5.88 -5.23 0.88
CA PRO A 19 6.66 -5.87 -0.19
C PRO A 19 5.82 -6.46 -1.31
N VAL A 20 4.69 -7.11 -1.00
CA VAL A 20 3.79 -7.71 -1.99
C VAL A 20 3.16 -6.64 -2.87
N GLY A 21 2.61 -5.56 -2.27
CA GLY A 21 2.01 -4.47 -3.03
C GLY A 21 3.02 -3.75 -3.93
N LEU A 22 4.23 -3.52 -3.43
CA LEU A 22 5.31 -2.90 -4.22
C LEU A 22 5.74 -3.77 -5.39
N PHE A 23 5.86 -5.10 -5.20
CA PHE A 23 6.18 -6.02 -6.28
C PHE A 23 5.02 -6.11 -7.30
N THR A 24 3.77 -6.03 -6.84
CA THR A 24 2.59 -5.99 -7.71
C THR A 24 2.63 -4.81 -8.68
N ILE A 25 3.12 -3.63 -8.25
CA ILE A 25 3.31 -2.48 -9.15
C ILE A 25 4.26 -2.83 -10.30
N PHE A 26 5.37 -3.50 -9.99
CA PHE A 26 6.35 -3.91 -11.00
C PHE A 26 5.72 -4.88 -12.01
N GLU A 27 5.01 -5.91 -11.54
CA GLU A 27 4.34 -6.88 -12.41
C GLU A 27 3.24 -6.24 -13.27
N ALA A 28 2.42 -5.35 -12.69
CA ALA A 28 1.41 -4.60 -13.42
C ALA A 28 2.04 -3.70 -14.50
N GLY A 29 3.17 -3.06 -14.17
CA GLY A 29 3.90 -2.20 -15.10
C GLY A 29 4.48 -2.94 -16.29
N ILE A 30 4.99 -4.17 -16.10
CA ILE A 30 5.46 -5.03 -17.21
C ILE A 30 4.31 -5.37 -18.18
N LEU A 31 3.09 -5.48 -17.65
CA LEU A 31 1.88 -5.77 -18.43
C LEU A 31 1.22 -4.50 -19.00
N ASP A 32 1.84 -3.33 -18.84
CA ASP A 32 1.31 -2.03 -19.28
C ASP A 32 -0.07 -1.71 -18.67
N LEU A 33 -0.29 -2.12 -17.42
CA LEU A 33 -1.51 -1.86 -16.66
C LEU A 33 -1.35 -0.64 -15.75
N GLU A 34 -2.30 0.29 -15.81
CA GLU A 34 -2.34 1.45 -14.93
C GLU A 34 -2.76 1.03 -13.50
N CYS A 35 -1.86 1.25 -12.55
CA CYS A 35 -2.13 0.90 -11.16
C CYS A 35 -1.96 2.08 -10.20
N HIS A 36 -2.84 2.11 -9.18
CA HIS A 36 -2.76 2.99 -8.04
C HIS A 36 -2.62 2.16 -6.77
N LEU A 37 -1.82 2.61 -5.82
CA LEU A 37 -1.58 1.92 -4.57
C LEU A 37 -2.01 2.79 -3.39
N ILE A 38 -2.81 2.20 -2.49
CA ILE A 38 -3.32 2.86 -1.28
C ILE A 38 -2.72 2.18 -0.06
N ASP A 39 -2.23 2.98 0.91
CA ASP A 39 -1.78 2.46 2.21
C ASP A 39 -2.18 3.41 3.34
N SER A 40 -2.48 2.85 4.49
CA SER A 40 -2.79 3.58 5.72
C SER A 40 -1.57 4.27 6.33
N LEU A 41 -0.37 3.77 6.05
CA LEU A 41 0.88 4.37 6.50
C LEU A 41 1.31 5.55 5.61
N GLY A 42 2.08 6.47 6.19
CA GLY A 42 2.59 7.65 5.48
C GLY A 42 3.79 7.37 4.56
N ARG A 43 4.24 6.11 4.50
CA ARG A 43 5.38 5.68 3.68
C ARG A 43 5.20 4.23 3.23
N PRO A 44 5.79 3.83 2.08
CA PRO A 44 5.79 2.45 1.66
C PRO A 44 6.70 1.58 2.54
N GLY A 45 6.42 0.27 2.55
CA GLY A 45 7.23 -0.74 3.21
C GLY A 45 6.48 -1.61 4.22
N GLY A 46 5.30 -1.16 4.68
CA GLY A 46 4.48 -1.93 5.62
C GLY A 46 5.25 -2.35 6.87
N GLN A 47 5.01 -3.56 7.38
CA GLN A 47 5.66 -4.08 8.59
C GLN A 47 7.18 -4.10 8.52
N CYS A 48 7.77 -4.29 7.36
CA CYS A 48 9.22 -4.30 7.16
C CYS A 48 9.88 -3.00 7.61
N ILE A 49 9.23 -1.88 7.37
CA ILE A 49 9.76 -0.56 7.75
C ILE A 49 9.27 -0.12 9.13
N GLU A 50 8.03 -0.44 9.50
CA GLU A 50 7.45 0.02 10.76
C GLU A 50 7.97 -0.75 11.98
N LEU A 51 8.19 -2.07 11.86
CA LEU A 51 8.47 -2.92 13.02
C LEU A 51 9.93 -3.35 13.13
N TYR A 52 10.61 -3.64 12.00
CA TYR A 52 11.93 -4.25 12.04
C TYR A 52 12.82 -3.87 10.84
N PRO A 53 13.01 -2.58 10.56
CA PRO A 53 13.72 -2.12 9.36
C PRO A 53 15.16 -2.62 9.26
N GLU A 54 15.83 -2.81 10.39
CA GLU A 54 17.23 -3.25 10.46
C GLU A 54 17.39 -4.78 10.62
N LYS A 55 16.26 -5.52 10.68
CA LYS A 55 16.31 -6.98 10.81
C LYS A 55 16.79 -7.61 9.51
N PRO A 56 17.81 -8.51 9.55
CA PRO A 56 18.22 -9.27 8.39
C PRO A 56 17.11 -10.22 7.91
N ILE A 57 16.95 -10.33 6.60
CA ILE A 57 16.03 -11.23 5.90
C ILE A 57 16.87 -12.18 5.07
N TYR A 58 16.59 -13.48 5.14
CA TYR A 58 17.35 -14.55 4.51
C TYR A 58 16.52 -15.41 3.55
N ASP A 59 15.21 -15.21 3.53
CA ASP A 59 14.22 -16.06 2.85
C ASP A 59 13.65 -15.43 1.57
N ILE A 60 14.40 -14.48 0.98
CA ILE A 60 14.07 -13.93 -0.34
C ILE A 60 14.85 -14.68 -1.42
N PRO A 61 14.17 -15.34 -2.38
CA PRO A 61 14.84 -16.07 -3.45
C PRO A 61 15.88 -15.21 -4.19
N GLY A 62 17.10 -15.75 -4.34
CA GLY A 62 18.18 -15.06 -5.04
C GLY A 62 18.89 -13.97 -4.24
N VAL A 63 18.47 -13.69 -3.00
CA VAL A 63 19.10 -12.70 -2.12
C VAL A 63 19.58 -13.41 -0.85
N PRO A 64 20.92 -13.66 -0.68
CA PRO A 64 21.45 -14.39 0.46
C PRO A 64 21.16 -13.75 1.81
N SER A 65 21.21 -12.42 1.89
CA SER A 65 20.84 -11.62 3.07
C SER A 65 20.70 -10.16 2.70
N GLN A 66 19.72 -9.49 3.30
CA GLN A 66 19.55 -8.04 3.26
C GLN A 66 18.71 -7.60 4.47
N THR A 67 18.79 -6.33 4.85
CA THR A 67 17.90 -5.79 5.86
C THR A 67 16.49 -5.59 5.26
N ALA A 68 15.46 -5.52 6.13
CA ALA A 68 14.10 -5.22 5.69
C ALA A 68 14.01 -3.86 4.98
N ARG A 69 14.78 -2.87 5.41
CA ARG A 69 14.91 -1.56 4.77
C ARG A 69 15.51 -1.65 3.37
N GLU A 70 16.60 -2.39 3.21
CA GLU A 70 17.24 -2.60 1.91
C GLU A 70 16.29 -3.31 0.94
N HIS A 71 15.56 -4.31 1.42
CA HIS A 71 14.55 -5.01 0.63
C HIS A 71 13.47 -4.07 0.11
N VAL A 72 12.87 -3.26 1.00
CA VAL A 72 11.84 -2.30 0.61
C VAL A 72 12.37 -1.26 -0.37
N ASN A 73 13.57 -0.73 -0.12
CA ASN A 73 14.20 0.24 -1.02
C ASN A 73 14.44 -0.35 -2.43
N ALA A 74 14.84 -1.62 -2.52
CA ALA A 74 15.01 -2.32 -3.78
C ALA A 74 13.68 -2.47 -4.53
N LEU A 75 12.59 -2.84 -3.84
CA LEU A 75 11.25 -2.94 -4.44
C LEU A 75 10.71 -1.60 -4.92
N VAL A 76 10.90 -0.52 -4.16
CA VAL A 76 10.53 0.84 -4.58
C VAL A 76 11.32 1.25 -5.81
N ALA A 77 12.63 0.97 -5.85
CA ALA A 77 13.47 1.26 -7.01
C ALA A 77 13.06 0.43 -8.24
N GLN A 78 12.68 -0.83 -8.04
CA GLN A 78 12.19 -1.72 -9.09
C GLN A 78 10.86 -1.25 -9.68
N ALA A 79 9.94 -0.73 -8.86
CA ALA A 79 8.66 -0.19 -9.29
C ALA A 79 8.78 1.18 -10.00
N LYS A 80 9.81 1.97 -9.67
CA LYS A 80 9.96 3.37 -10.11
C LYS A 80 9.85 3.62 -11.62
N PRO A 81 10.40 2.79 -12.53
CA PRO A 81 10.28 3.00 -13.97
C PRO A 81 8.85 3.06 -14.49
N PHE A 82 7.90 2.47 -13.78
CA PHE A 82 6.48 2.43 -14.15
C PHE A 82 5.66 3.60 -13.59
N ASN A 83 6.32 4.61 -12.98
CA ASN A 83 5.70 5.83 -12.45
C ASN A 83 4.46 5.58 -11.58
N PRO A 84 4.54 4.71 -10.56
CA PRO A 84 3.38 4.36 -9.74
C PRO A 84 2.84 5.56 -8.98
N THR A 85 1.52 5.63 -8.83
CA THR A 85 0.88 6.64 -8.00
C THR A 85 0.53 6.05 -6.64
N TYR A 86 1.15 6.60 -5.59
CA TYR A 86 0.91 6.23 -4.20
C TYR A 86 -0.11 7.16 -3.54
N HIS A 87 -1.06 6.58 -2.84
CA HIS A 87 -2.05 7.26 -2.00
C HIS A 87 -1.82 6.83 -0.55
N LEU A 88 -0.84 7.43 0.08
CA LEU A 88 -0.39 7.11 1.45
C LEU A 88 -1.20 7.87 2.50
N ALA A 89 -1.12 7.42 3.76
CA ALA A 89 -1.88 7.93 4.90
C ALA A 89 -3.41 7.93 4.63
N GLN A 90 -3.90 6.93 3.92
CA GLN A 90 -5.32 6.78 3.57
C GLN A 90 -5.78 5.34 3.77
N THR A 91 -6.99 5.19 4.29
CA THR A 91 -7.68 3.90 4.40
C THR A 91 -8.85 3.83 3.44
N ILE A 92 -9.25 2.62 3.07
CA ILE A 92 -10.50 2.40 2.33
C ILE A 92 -11.67 2.56 3.31
N THR A 93 -12.61 3.42 2.96
CA THR A 93 -13.83 3.68 3.76
C THR A 93 -15.08 3.11 3.09
N GLU A 94 -15.03 2.89 1.79
CA GLU A 94 -16.15 2.32 1.04
C GLU A 94 -15.63 1.48 -0.14
N LEU A 95 -16.26 0.33 -0.36
CA LEU A 95 -16.03 -0.56 -1.50
C LEU A 95 -17.38 -1.03 -2.00
N LYS A 96 -17.63 -0.89 -3.32
CA LYS A 96 -18.84 -1.39 -3.99
C LYS A 96 -18.46 -2.10 -5.27
N THR A 97 -19.13 -3.20 -5.56
CA THR A 97 -19.09 -3.84 -6.88
C THR A 97 -19.95 -3.04 -7.84
N THR A 98 -19.49 -2.87 -9.07
CA THR A 98 -20.21 -2.24 -10.19
C THR A 98 -20.29 -3.22 -11.37
N GLU A 99 -20.98 -2.87 -12.43
CA GLU A 99 -21.06 -3.70 -13.65
C GLU A 99 -19.67 -3.88 -14.29
N ASP A 100 -18.82 -2.85 -14.24
CA ASP A 100 -17.50 -2.82 -14.90
C ASP A 100 -16.32 -3.02 -13.95
N GLY A 101 -16.56 -3.42 -12.69
CA GLY A 101 -15.50 -3.62 -11.70
C GLY A 101 -15.86 -3.13 -10.30
N PHE A 102 -15.11 -2.18 -9.77
CA PHE A 102 -15.25 -1.73 -8.38
C PHE A 102 -15.20 -0.21 -8.27
N TYR A 103 -16.04 0.31 -7.39
CA TYR A 103 -15.94 1.67 -6.87
C TYR A 103 -15.34 1.64 -5.48
N VAL A 104 -14.35 2.52 -5.25
CA VAL A 104 -13.64 2.61 -3.97
C VAL A 104 -13.56 4.07 -3.53
N LYS A 105 -13.79 4.32 -2.23
CA LYS A 105 -13.59 5.61 -1.58
C LYS A 105 -12.56 5.49 -0.45
N THR A 106 -11.70 6.50 -0.31
CA THR A 106 -10.72 6.57 0.78
C THR A 106 -11.12 7.58 1.85
N SER A 107 -10.43 7.52 3.00
CA SER A 107 -10.55 8.47 4.11
C SER A 107 -10.16 9.91 3.75
N ALA A 108 -9.45 10.12 2.65
CA ALA A 108 -9.12 11.42 2.09
C ALA A 108 -10.12 11.88 0.99
N ASP A 109 -11.32 11.27 0.94
CA ASP A 109 -12.36 11.54 -0.05
C ASP A 109 -11.94 11.37 -1.51
N LYS A 110 -10.87 10.59 -1.77
CA LYS A 110 -10.53 10.16 -3.12
C LYS A 110 -11.44 9.03 -3.56
N LEU A 111 -11.84 9.10 -4.83
CA LEU A 111 -12.75 8.14 -5.46
C LEU A 111 -12.00 7.42 -6.57
N PHE A 112 -12.20 6.12 -6.67
CA PHE A 112 -11.62 5.28 -7.72
C PHE A 112 -12.70 4.43 -8.39
N ASN A 113 -12.57 4.26 -9.70
CA ASN A 113 -13.18 3.17 -10.44
C ASN A 113 -12.06 2.28 -10.98
N THR A 114 -12.09 1.02 -10.66
CA THR A 114 -11.05 0.07 -11.05
C THR A 114 -11.65 -1.24 -11.51
N LYS A 115 -11.00 -1.87 -12.47
CA LYS A 115 -11.42 -3.20 -12.98
C LYS A 115 -11.09 -4.32 -11.97
N ASN A 116 -9.95 -4.16 -11.26
CA ASN A 116 -9.44 -5.18 -10.36
C ASN A 116 -8.95 -4.55 -9.06
N ILE A 117 -9.05 -5.32 -7.97
CA ILE A 117 -8.46 -4.95 -6.68
C ILE A 117 -7.54 -6.08 -6.24
N ILE A 118 -6.32 -5.73 -5.85
CA ILE A 118 -5.38 -6.64 -5.21
C ILE A 118 -5.21 -6.22 -3.74
N ILE A 119 -5.60 -7.12 -2.84
CA ILE A 119 -5.50 -6.90 -1.40
C ILE A 119 -4.17 -7.48 -0.91
N ALA A 120 -3.23 -6.59 -0.58
CA ALA A 120 -1.89 -6.88 -0.05
C ALA A 120 -1.69 -6.25 1.34
N GLY A 121 -2.76 -6.17 2.14
CA GLY A 121 -2.83 -5.41 3.39
C GLY A 121 -2.07 -6.02 4.58
N GLY A 122 -1.40 -7.18 4.40
CA GLY A 122 -0.63 -7.83 5.47
C GLY A 122 -1.44 -8.06 6.73
N ALA A 123 -0.94 -7.62 7.89
CA ALA A 123 -1.66 -7.68 9.16
C ALA A 123 -2.74 -6.59 9.33
N GLY A 124 -2.98 -5.80 8.29
CA GLY A 124 -3.91 -4.67 8.31
C GLY A 124 -3.29 -3.40 8.91
N ASN A 125 -4.15 -2.47 9.30
CA ASN A 125 -3.71 -1.22 9.93
C ASN A 125 -3.09 -1.53 11.29
N PHE A 126 -1.79 -1.23 11.43
CA PHE A 126 -1.05 -1.53 12.64
C PHE A 126 -1.32 -0.46 13.70
N HIS A 127 -2.01 -0.86 14.75
CA HIS A 127 -2.14 -0.10 15.97
C HIS A 127 -1.40 -0.84 17.10
N PRO A 128 -0.30 -0.29 17.65
CA PRO A 128 0.38 -0.88 18.80
C PRO A 128 -0.62 -1.09 19.94
N LYS A 129 -0.63 -2.28 20.52
CA LYS A 129 -1.36 -2.49 21.77
C LYS A 129 -0.65 -1.69 22.86
N LYS A 130 -1.35 -0.72 23.42
CA LYS A 130 -0.85 0.02 24.58
C LYS A 130 -1.12 -0.83 25.83
N PRO A 131 -0.14 -0.97 26.77
CA PRO A 131 -0.42 -1.53 28.07
C PRO A 131 -1.40 -0.63 28.83
N ASP A 132 -2.26 -1.25 29.63
CA ASP A 132 -3.20 -0.52 30.49
C ASP A 132 -2.44 0.01 31.75
N VAL A 133 -1.76 1.15 31.56
CA VAL A 133 -0.95 1.82 32.61
C VAL A 133 -1.43 3.25 32.75
N GLU A 134 -1.80 3.63 33.96
CA GLU A 134 -2.21 5.00 34.27
C GLU A 134 -1.09 6.00 33.93
N GLY A 135 -1.43 7.06 33.20
CA GLY A 135 -0.49 8.11 32.83
C GLY A 135 0.31 7.83 31.53
N LEU A 136 0.09 6.69 30.84
CA LEU A 136 0.79 6.36 29.59
C LEU A 136 0.60 7.43 28.49
N GLU A 137 -0.55 8.11 28.48
CA GLU A 137 -0.88 9.14 27.47
C GLU A 137 -0.09 10.45 27.67
N ALA A 138 0.72 10.56 28.72
CA ALA A 138 1.57 11.73 28.98
C ALA A 138 2.97 11.61 28.35
N PHE A 139 3.27 10.45 27.75
CA PHE A 139 4.52 10.12 27.06
C PHE A 139 4.24 9.75 25.61
#